data_77cc48606a85ef466365754a1f987154
#
_entry.id   77cc48606a85ef466365754a1f987154
#
_cell.length_a   1.000
_cell.length_b   1.000
_cell.length_c   1.000
_cell.angle_alpha   90.00
_cell.angle_beta   90.00
_cell.angle_gamma   90.00
#
_symmetry.space_group_name_H-M   'P 1'
#
loop_
_entity.id
_entity.type
_entity.pdbx_description
1 polymer ?
#
loop_
_entity_poly.entity_id
_entity_poly.type
_entity_poly.pdbx_seq_one_letter_code
_entity_poly.pdbx_strand_id
1 'polypeptide(L)' 'MKRLARLTAMANLVWENEDDARAFMNEPHPLLDGKSPIEMAESELGSRRVEKLLIKLEHSLPL' A
#
# COMPACT_ATOMS: atom_id res chain seq x y z
N MET A 1 8.92 11.41 -2.90
CA MET A 1 9.16 10.70 -4.14
C MET A 1 9.62 9.27 -3.89
N LYS A 2 10.73 9.11 -3.17
CA LYS A 2 11.23 7.76 -2.87
C LYS A 2 10.23 6.94 -2.07
N ARG A 3 9.48 7.60 -1.22
CA ARG A 3 8.49 6.97 -0.36
C ARG A 3 7.38 6.28 -1.17
N LEU A 4 6.84 7.00 -2.14
CA LEU A 4 5.78 6.46 -2.98
C LEU A 4 6.29 5.34 -3.87
N ALA A 5 7.48 5.50 -4.44
CA ALA A 5 8.08 4.47 -5.28
C ALA A 5 8.29 3.17 -4.50
N ARG A 6 8.74 3.30 -3.25
CA ARG A 6 8.95 2.14 -2.39
C ARG A 6 7.64 1.41 -2.10
N LEU A 7 6.59 2.18 -1.78
CA LEU A 7 5.30 1.59 -1.48
C LEU A 7 4.70 0.91 -2.71
N THR A 8 4.87 1.52 -3.87
CA THR A 8 4.40 0.93 -5.12
C THR A 8 5.11 -0.40 -5.39
N ALA A 9 6.42 -0.43 -5.15
CA ALA A 9 7.18 -1.67 -5.32
C ALA A 9 6.70 -2.75 -4.36
N MET A 10 6.43 -2.39 -3.11
CA MET A 10 5.91 -3.33 -2.13
C MET A 10 4.54 -3.86 -2.55
N ALA A 11 3.68 -2.98 -3.07
CA ALA A 11 2.36 -3.41 -3.52
C ALA A 11 2.48 -4.39 -4.68
N ASN A 12 3.41 -4.15 -5.60
CA ASN A 12 3.63 -5.08 -6.71
C ASN A 12 4.07 -6.46 -6.24
N LEU A 13 4.83 -6.52 -5.15
CA LEU A 13 5.23 -7.79 -4.56
C LEU A 13 4.04 -8.54 -3.96
N VAL A 14 3.11 -7.81 -3.36
CA VAL A 14 1.96 -8.42 -2.72
C VAL A 14 0.98 -8.98 -3.75
N TRP A 15 0.65 -8.19 -4.76
CA TRP A 15 -0.38 -8.59 -5.73
C TRP A 15 0.17 -9.33 -6.94
N GLU A 16 1.45 -9.20 -7.22
CA GLU A 16 2.09 -9.80 -8.39
C GLU A 16 1.37 -9.42 -9.69
N ASN A 17 0.63 -8.33 -9.66
CA ASN A 17 -0.15 -7.82 -10.79
C ASN A 17 -0.13 -6.31 -10.68
N GLU A 18 0.41 -5.65 -11.68
CA GLU A 18 0.58 -4.21 -11.67
C GLU A 18 -0.75 -3.46 -11.57
N ASP A 19 -1.77 -3.96 -12.27
CA ASP A 19 -3.08 -3.31 -12.24
C ASP A 19 -3.73 -3.40 -10.87
N ASP A 20 -3.65 -4.57 -10.24
CA ASP A 20 -4.21 -4.76 -8.91
C ASP A 20 -3.47 -3.93 -7.87
N ALA A 21 -2.16 -3.87 -7.97
CA ALA A 21 -1.35 -3.06 -7.06
C ALA A 21 -1.69 -1.58 -7.21
N ARG A 22 -1.87 -1.13 -8.44
CA ARG A 22 -2.23 0.26 -8.71
C ARG A 22 -3.62 0.57 -8.17
N ALA A 23 -4.56 -0.34 -8.35
CA ALA A 23 -5.91 -0.15 -7.81
C ALA A 23 -5.86 -0.01 -6.30
N PHE A 24 -5.11 -0.88 -5.62
CA PHE A 24 -4.96 -0.78 -4.17
C PHE A 24 -4.42 0.60 -3.76
N MET A 25 -3.40 1.07 -4.47
CA MET A 25 -2.76 2.34 -4.11
C MET A 25 -3.69 3.55 -4.31
N ASN A 26 -4.64 3.45 -5.21
CA ASN A 26 -5.53 4.56 -5.55
C ASN A 26 -6.89 4.52 -4.88
N GLU A 27 -7.26 3.41 -4.26
CA GLU A 27 -8.59 3.27 -3.66
C GLU A 27 -8.56 3.53 -2.15
N PRO A 28 -9.61 4.17 -1.61
CA PRO A 28 -9.71 4.34 -0.16
C PRO A 28 -9.74 2.99 0.54
N HIS A 29 -9.10 2.93 1.70
CA HIS A 29 -9.04 1.69 2.46
C HIS A 29 -9.54 1.95 3.89
N PRO A 30 -10.42 1.07 4.42
CA PRO A 30 -10.97 1.30 5.76
C PRO A 30 -9.90 1.33 6.85
N LEU A 31 -8.84 0.57 6.71
CA LEU A 31 -7.77 0.55 7.70
C LEU A 31 -6.87 1.80 7.62
N LEU A 32 -7.09 2.64 6.63
CA LEU A 32 -6.36 3.89 6.47
C LEU A 32 -7.29 5.10 6.66
N ASP A 33 -8.29 4.94 7.52
CA ASP A 33 -9.26 6.00 7.84
C ASP A 33 -10.01 6.47 6.59
N GLY A 34 -10.24 5.58 5.64
CA GLY A 34 -10.96 5.90 4.42
C GLY A 34 -10.13 6.65 3.39
N LYS A 35 -8.82 6.75 3.62
CA LYS A 35 -7.92 7.40 2.67
C LYS A 35 -7.22 6.35 1.81
N SER A 36 -6.82 6.75 0.62
CA SER A 36 -6.06 5.85 -0.23
C SER A 36 -4.62 5.76 0.24
N PRO A 37 -3.94 4.64 -0.07
CA PRO A 37 -2.51 4.53 0.27
C PRO A 37 -1.67 5.67 -0.31
N ILE A 38 -2.01 6.16 -1.49
CA ILE A 38 -1.28 7.29 -2.09
C ILE A 38 -1.43 8.54 -1.22
N GLU A 39 -2.64 8.82 -0.77
CA GLU A 39 -2.88 9.97 0.11
C GLU A 39 -2.13 9.82 1.42
N MET A 40 -2.15 8.63 2.00
CA MET A 40 -1.45 8.36 3.25
C MET A 40 0.05 8.51 3.09
N ALA A 41 0.57 8.18 1.93
CA ALA A 41 2.02 8.22 1.67
C ALA A 41 2.57 9.65 1.61
N GLU A 42 1.70 10.66 1.61
CA GLU A 42 2.15 12.05 1.61
C GLU A 42 2.87 12.44 2.90
N SER A 43 2.58 11.75 4.00
CA SER A 43 3.27 12.00 5.26
C SER A 43 4.12 10.78 5.62
N GLU A 44 5.17 11.02 6.42
CA GLU A 44 6.00 9.92 6.86
C GLU A 44 5.23 8.94 7.72
N LEU A 45 4.41 9.43 8.62
CA LEU A 45 3.60 8.59 9.48
C LEU A 45 2.59 7.78 8.67
N GLY A 46 1.94 8.41 7.71
CA GLY A 46 1.00 7.72 6.84
C GLY A 46 1.68 6.67 5.98
N SER A 47 2.88 7.00 5.49
CA SER A 47 3.66 6.05 4.71
C SER A 47 3.97 4.78 5.52
N ARG A 48 4.32 4.95 6.80
CA ARG A 48 4.59 3.80 7.67
C ARG A 48 3.35 2.96 7.89
N ARG A 49 2.19 3.59 7.98
CA ARG A 49 0.94 2.85 8.13
C ARG A 49 0.67 2.00 6.89
N VAL A 50 0.94 2.54 5.70
CA VAL A 50 0.76 1.79 4.47
C VAL A 50 1.74 0.63 4.40
N GLU A 51 2.99 0.85 4.80
CA GLU A 51 3.99 -0.22 4.84
C GLU A 51 3.53 -1.36 5.74
N LYS A 52 3.04 -1.04 6.92
CA LYS A 52 2.56 -2.06 7.85
C LYS A 52 1.38 -2.83 7.26
N LEU A 53 0.49 -2.12 6.60
CA LEU A 53 -0.65 -2.78 5.97
C LEU A 53 -0.20 -3.73 4.87
N LEU A 54 0.74 -3.30 4.03
CA LEU A 54 1.25 -4.14 2.95
C LEU A 54 1.96 -5.37 3.49
N ILE A 55 2.75 -5.22 4.55
CA ILE A 55 3.43 -6.34 5.18
C ILE A 55 2.41 -7.33 5.73
N LYS A 56 1.39 -6.81 6.38
CA LYS A 56 0.34 -7.65 6.94
C LYS A 56 -0.39 -8.43 5.85
N LEU A 57 -0.70 -7.78 4.75
CA LEU A 57 -1.37 -8.43 3.63
C LEU A 57 -0.49 -9.51 3.01
N GLU A 58 0.80 -9.23 2.88
CA GLU A 58 1.73 -10.21 2.34
C GLU A 58 1.78 -11.48 3.19
N HIS A 59 1.80 -11.31 4.51
CA HIS A 59 1.86 -12.45 5.42
C HIS A 59 0.53 -13.18 5.57
N SER A 60 -0.57 -12.53 5.26
CA SER A 60 -1.88 -13.15 5.42
C SER A 60 -2.41 -13.81 4.15
N LEU A 61 -1.75 -13.61 3.02
CA LEU A 61 -2.16 -14.25 1.78
C LEU A 61 -1.84 -15.74 1.81
N PRO A 62 -2.79 -16.58 1.41
CA PRO A 62 -2.50 -18.02 1.34
C PRO A 62 -1.50 -18.31 0.23
N LEU A 63 -0.62 -19.22 0.50
CA LEU A 63 0.40 -19.63 -0.46
C LEU A 63 -0.08 -20.84 -1.28
#